data_0c736c1d116f5c47654866ee1f0a6859
#
_entry.id   0c736c1d116f5c47654866ee1f0a6859
#
_cell.length_a   1.000
_cell.length_b   1.000
_cell.length_c   1.000
_cell.angle_alpha   90.00
_cell.angle_beta   90.00
_cell.angle_gamma   90.00
#
_symmetry.space_group_name_H-M   'P 1'
#
loop_
_entity.id
_entity.type
_entity.pdbx_description
1 polymer ?
#
loop_
_entity_poly.entity_id
_entity_poly.type
_entity_poly.pdbx_seq_one_letter_code
_entity_poly.pdbx_strand_id
1 'polypeptide(L)'
;NPRTLIIAWLIKARGMSGATLEKFAKPELIDHIRNARTDDLPLAVSAELPDWVIEKLQQSMADADILALGRALQQPAPLDVRVNMHKASRDSVLAQLQAEGLAVEATPYSPWGIRFRDHPAINRHPLFLDGSLEVQDEGSQLLAMLLGARRGEMVCDFCAGAGGKTLAIGAMMASTGRLYAFDVAEKRLANLKPRLARSGLSNVMPQLIASENDTRVKRLAGKLDRVLVDAPCSGLGTLRRNPDLKFRQSPESVAELTQKQAAILRAAAKLLKPGGRLVYATCSLLAEENEAIVEALRAEGGFSLLPVNELLAQNKIPLDTGDMLKLSPAVHATDGFFAAVLVKAAA
;
A
#
# COMPACT_ATOMS: atom_id res chain seq x y z
N ASN A 1 8.25 23.29 -23.67
CA ASN A 1 7.07 23.59 -24.48
C ASN A 1 6.17 22.33 -24.52
N PRO A 2 4.88 22.41 -24.08
CA PRO A 2 3.97 21.25 -24.04
C PRO A 2 3.80 20.54 -25.40
N ARG A 3 3.79 21.29 -26.50
CA ARG A 3 3.66 20.71 -27.84
C ARG A 3 4.86 19.81 -28.18
N THR A 4 6.07 20.26 -27.86
CA THR A 4 7.30 19.45 -28.07
C THR A 4 7.28 18.18 -27.23
N LEU A 5 6.81 18.24 -25.98
CA LEU A 5 6.66 17.08 -25.09
C LEU A 5 5.68 16.05 -25.66
N ILE A 6 4.51 16.50 -26.15
CA ILE A 6 3.53 15.59 -26.75
C ILE A 6 4.11 14.90 -27.98
N ILE A 7 4.81 15.64 -28.85
CA ILE A 7 5.43 15.10 -30.05
C ILE A 7 6.52 14.10 -29.67
N ALA A 8 7.38 14.42 -28.69
CA ALA A 8 8.39 13.51 -28.20
C ALA A 8 7.79 12.23 -27.64
N TRP A 9 6.71 12.33 -26.87
CA TRP A 9 6.00 11.17 -26.34
C TRP A 9 5.39 10.31 -27.46
N LEU A 10 4.76 10.94 -28.46
CA LEU A 10 4.18 10.22 -29.61
C LEU A 10 5.25 9.47 -30.40
N ILE A 11 6.44 10.05 -30.57
CA ILE A 11 7.55 9.41 -31.26
C ILE A 11 8.18 8.29 -30.40
N LYS A 12 8.64 8.63 -29.19
CA LYS A 12 9.48 7.74 -28.35
C LYS A 12 8.69 6.66 -27.62
N ALA A 13 7.49 6.99 -27.13
CA ALA A 13 6.67 6.08 -26.34
C ALA A 13 5.59 5.35 -27.16
N ARG A 14 5.07 5.99 -28.22
CA ARG A 14 4.01 5.42 -29.07
C ARG A 14 4.49 4.93 -30.43
N GLY A 15 5.74 5.16 -30.78
CA GLY A 15 6.32 4.73 -32.06
C GLY A 15 5.65 5.33 -33.30
N MET A 16 5.00 6.51 -33.17
CA MET A 16 4.33 7.14 -34.29
C MET A 16 5.34 7.54 -35.37
N SER A 17 4.97 7.31 -36.64
CA SER A 17 5.82 7.68 -37.78
C SER A 17 5.92 9.18 -37.95
N GLY A 18 7.08 9.65 -38.43
CA GLY A 18 7.29 11.08 -38.69
C GLY A 18 6.29 11.64 -39.69
N ALA A 19 5.95 10.92 -40.74
CA ALA A 19 4.98 11.33 -41.75
C ALA A 19 3.59 11.63 -41.16
N THR A 20 3.18 10.90 -40.10
CA THR A 20 1.92 11.17 -39.39
C THR A 20 1.99 12.46 -38.60
N LEU A 21 3.19 12.84 -38.11
CA LEU A 21 3.40 13.99 -37.23
C LEU A 21 3.76 15.28 -37.97
N GLU A 22 4.12 15.19 -39.25
CA GLU A 22 4.46 16.36 -40.07
C GLU A 22 3.34 17.43 -40.18
N LYS A 23 2.09 16.95 -39.98
CA LYS A 23 0.93 17.85 -39.88
C LYS A 23 0.91 18.70 -38.59
N PHE A 24 1.67 18.28 -37.58
CA PHE A 24 1.65 18.85 -36.25
C PHE A 24 2.98 19.43 -35.79
N ALA A 25 4.09 19.07 -36.46
CA ALA A 25 5.43 19.56 -36.15
C ALA A 25 6.28 19.68 -37.39
N LYS A 26 7.28 20.56 -37.34
CA LYS A 26 8.27 20.70 -38.39
C LYS A 26 9.15 19.45 -38.51
N PRO A 27 9.53 19.02 -39.71
CA PRO A 27 10.38 17.84 -39.93
C PRO A 27 11.67 17.88 -39.09
N GLU A 28 12.32 19.05 -38.98
CA GLU A 28 13.57 19.19 -38.22
C GLU A 28 13.39 18.89 -36.73
N LEU A 29 12.23 19.23 -36.14
CA LEU A 29 11.92 18.90 -34.75
C LEU A 29 11.66 17.41 -34.59
N ILE A 30 10.95 16.78 -35.53
CA ILE A 30 10.68 15.36 -35.55
C ILE A 30 11.98 14.56 -35.61
N ASP A 31 12.88 14.94 -36.52
CA ASP A 31 14.19 14.29 -36.70
C ASP A 31 15.10 14.51 -35.50
N HIS A 32 15.11 15.72 -34.94
CA HIS A 32 15.84 16.01 -33.70
C HIS A 32 15.37 15.10 -32.56
N ILE A 33 14.07 14.98 -32.33
CA ILE A 33 13.51 14.13 -31.28
C ILE A 33 13.81 12.65 -31.56
N ARG A 34 13.66 12.21 -32.80
CA ARG A 34 13.92 10.82 -33.19
C ARG A 34 15.37 10.42 -32.92
N ASN A 35 16.32 11.30 -33.26
CA ASN A 35 17.74 11.07 -33.16
C ASN A 35 18.32 11.42 -31.78
N ALA A 36 17.53 12.06 -30.90
CA ALA A 36 17.96 12.37 -29.54
C ALA A 36 18.32 11.07 -28.78
N ARG A 37 19.57 10.99 -28.32
CA ARG A 37 20.05 9.88 -27.50
C ARG A 37 19.44 9.98 -26.10
N THR A 38 19.07 8.83 -25.55
CA THR A 38 18.51 8.73 -24.19
C THR A 38 19.39 7.86 -23.29
N ASP A 39 20.53 7.39 -23.80
CA ASP A 39 21.38 6.41 -23.14
C ASP A 39 22.25 7.03 -22.01
N ASP A 40 22.51 8.36 -22.09
CA ASP A 40 23.37 9.09 -21.16
C ASP A 40 22.56 10.11 -20.30
N LEU A 41 21.27 9.83 -20.07
CA LEU A 41 20.45 10.73 -19.24
C LEU A 41 20.79 10.54 -17.74
N PRO A 42 20.73 11.63 -16.93
CA PRO A 42 20.85 11.52 -15.48
C PRO A 42 19.88 10.48 -14.91
N LEU A 43 20.27 9.81 -13.82
CA LEU A 43 19.46 8.77 -13.19
C LEU A 43 18.05 9.26 -12.84
N ALA A 44 17.91 10.47 -12.32
CA ALA A 44 16.63 11.10 -11.99
C ALA A 44 15.69 11.20 -13.21
N VAL A 45 16.25 11.56 -14.36
CA VAL A 45 15.49 11.66 -15.63
C VAL A 45 15.12 10.26 -16.13
N SER A 46 16.06 9.31 -16.08
CA SER A 46 15.86 7.94 -16.57
C SER A 46 14.87 7.13 -15.70
N ALA A 47 14.87 7.40 -14.39
CA ALA A 47 13.94 6.80 -13.43
C ALA A 47 12.61 7.58 -13.31
N GLU A 48 12.53 8.78 -13.91
CA GLU A 48 11.41 9.73 -13.78
C GLU A 48 11.04 10.04 -12.31
N LEU A 49 12.05 10.19 -11.48
CA LEU A 49 11.92 10.55 -10.06
C LEU A 49 12.62 11.89 -9.79
N PRO A 50 12.12 12.73 -8.87
CA PRO A 50 12.81 13.95 -8.44
C PRO A 50 14.21 13.66 -7.88
N ASP A 51 15.15 14.58 -8.08
CA ASP A 51 16.53 14.44 -7.61
C ASP A 51 16.61 14.12 -6.12
N TRP A 52 15.84 14.80 -5.28
CA TRP A 52 15.82 14.57 -3.85
C TRP A 52 15.35 13.13 -3.46
N VAL A 53 14.47 12.52 -4.28
CA VAL A 53 14.06 11.11 -4.08
C VAL A 53 15.21 10.18 -4.43
N ILE A 54 15.90 10.45 -5.54
CA ILE A 54 17.09 9.69 -5.95
C ILE A 54 18.15 9.71 -4.84
N GLU A 55 18.49 10.91 -4.33
CA GLU A 55 19.48 11.09 -3.24
C GLU A 55 19.10 10.27 -1.99
N LYS A 56 17.81 10.23 -1.65
CA LYS A 56 17.32 9.42 -0.52
C LYS A 56 17.43 7.92 -0.79
N LEU A 57 17.04 7.46 -1.98
CA LEU A 57 17.09 6.04 -2.35
C LEU A 57 18.53 5.53 -2.46
N GLN A 58 19.47 6.34 -2.94
CA GLN A 58 20.89 6.01 -3.04
C GLN A 58 21.56 5.70 -1.70
N GLN A 59 20.95 6.10 -0.58
CA GLN A 59 21.44 5.74 0.75
C GLN A 59 21.34 4.23 1.04
N SER A 60 20.49 3.50 0.33
CA SER A 60 20.21 2.08 0.58
C SER A 60 20.03 1.21 -0.66
N MET A 61 20.05 1.80 -1.87
CA MET A 61 19.84 1.10 -3.14
C MET A 61 20.92 1.47 -4.16
N ALA A 62 21.31 0.51 -4.99
CA ALA A 62 22.18 0.78 -6.13
C ALA A 62 21.41 1.50 -7.26
N ASP A 63 22.11 2.28 -8.08
CA ASP A 63 21.51 3.03 -9.19
C ASP A 63 20.72 2.15 -10.18
N ALA A 64 21.20 0.94 -10.42
CA ALA A 64 20.51 -0.04 -11.28
C ALA A 64 19.14 -0.44 -10.72
N ASP A 65 19.04 -0.63 -9.41
CA ASP A 65 17.79 -0.98 -8.72
C ASP A 65 16.83 0.21 -8.67
N ILE A 66 17.36 1.43 -8.48
CA ILE A 66 16.58 2.66 -8.55
C ILE A 66 16.00 2.85 -9.95
N LEU A 67 16.79 2.59 -10.99
CA LEU A 67 16.32 2.67 -12.38
C LEU A 67 15.23 1.62 -12.67
N ALA A 68 15.41 0.38 -12.20
CA ALA A 68 14.41 -0.67 -12.32
C ALA A 68 13.11 -0.30 -11.59
N LEU A 69 13.23 0.23 -10.38
CA LEU A 69 12.10 0.74 -9.59
C LEU A 69 11.36 1.87 -10.32
N GLY A 70 12.09 2.88 -10.82
CA GLY A 70 11.52 3.99 -11.56
C GLY A 70 10.72 3.53 -12.78
N ARG A 71 11.29 2.60 -13.57
CA ARG A 71 10.61 2.00 -14.72
C ARG A 71 9.36 1.23 -14.34
N ALA A 72 9.39 0.48 -13.25
CA ALA A 72 8.24 -0.28 -12.75
C ALA A 72 7.12 0.64 -12.23
N LEU A 73 7.47 1.77 -11.62
CA LEU A 73 6.51 2.79 -11.17
C LEU A 73 5.79 3.51 -12.31
N GLN A 74 6.29 3.44 -13.54
CA GLN A 74 5.65 4.00 -14.74
C GLN A 74 4.70 3.00 -15.41
N GLN A 75 4.77 1.71 -15.06
CA GLN A 75 3.89 0.71 -15.65
C GLN A 75 2.49 0.77 -15.01
N PRO A 76 1.44 0.44 -15.76
CA PRO A 76 0.10 0.32 -15.18
C PRO A 76 0.10 -0.68 -14.01
N ALA A 77 -0.52 -0.27 -12.90
CA ALA A 77 -0.68 -1.18 -11.76
C ALA A 77 -1.68 -2.29 -12.11
N PRO A 78 -1.44 -3.55 -11.70
CA PRO A 78 -2.41 -4.61 -11.89
C PRO A 78 -3.72 -4.32 -11.15
N LEU A 79 -4.82 -4.89 -11.62
CA LEU A 79 -6.08 -4.89 -10.89
C LEU A 79 -6.11 -6.13 -9.98
N ASP A 80 -5.80 -5.92 -8.72
CA ASP A 80 -5.91 -6.94 -7.70
C ASP A 80 -7.20 -6.74 -6.88
N VAL A 81 -7.85 -7.84 -6.56
CA VAL A 81 -8.99 -7.87 -5.65
C VAL A 81 -8.71 -8.83 -4.50
N ARG A 82 -9.29 -8.53 -3.35
CA ARG A 82 -9.28 -9.39 -2.18
C ARG A 82 -10.65 -10.04 -2.02
N VAL A 83 -10.65 -11.35 -1.87
CA VAL A 83 -11.86 -12.11 -1.50
C VAL A 83 -12.18 -11.86 -0.03
N ASN A 84 -13.45 -11.62 0.27
CA ASN A 84 -13.95 -11.53 1.63
C ASN A 84 -14.12 -12.93 2.22
N MET A 85 -13.12 -13.39 2.96
CA MET A 85 -13.08 -14.74 3.54
C MET A 85 -14.19 -15.02 4.56
N HIS A 86 -14.95 -14.00 4.97
CA HIS A 86 -16.16 -14.16 5.78
C HIS A 86 -17.34 -14.66 4.94
N LYS A 87 -17.34 -14.46 3.62
CA LYS A 87 -18.42 -14.81 2.70
C LYS A 87 -18.10 -15.99 1.80
N ALA A 88 -16.87 -16.05 1.28
CA ALA A 88 -16.49 -17.05 0.28
C ALA A 88 -15.02 -17.44 0.40
N SER A 89 -14.63 -18.57 -0.16
CA SER A 89 -13.22 -18.93 -0.32
C SER A 89 -12.64 -18.31 -1.60
N ARG A 90 -11.33 -18.03 -1.60
CA ARG A 90 -10.65 -17.54 -2.80
C ARG A 90 -10.85 -18.47 -4.00
N ASP A 91 -10.71 -19.77 -3.76
CA ASP A 91 -10.72 -20.75 -4.85
C ASP A 91 -12.12 -20.87 -5.47
N SER A 92 -13.20 -20.79 -4.67
CA SER A 92 -14.57 -20.78 -5.20
C SER A 92 -14.85 -19.53 -6.05
N VAL A 93 -14.40 -18.34 -5.60
CA VAL A 93 -14.55 -17.09 -6.33
C VAL A 93 -13.72 -17.09 -7.60
N LEU A 94 -12.46 -17.58 -7.53
CA LEU A 94 -11.59 -17.70 -8.69
C LEU A 94 -12.21 -18.59 -9.78
N ALA A 95 -12.71 -19.76 -9.40
CA ALA A 95 -13.37 -20.69 -10.31
C ALA A 95 -14.62 -20.07 -10.96
N GLN A 96 -15.43 -19.33 -10.18
CA GLN A 96 -16.59 -18.61 -10.72
C GLN A 96 -16.18 -17.56 -11.76
N LEU A 97 -15.21 -16.69 -11.44
CA LEU A 97 -14.75 -15.65 -12.37
C LEU A 97 -14.18 -16.25 -13.66
N GLN A 98 -13.44 -17.38 -13.56
CA GLN A 98 -12.93 -18.11 -14.72
C GLN A 98 -14.06 -18.72 -15.57
N ALA A 99 -15.08 -19.28 -14.93
CA ALA A 99 -16.27 -19.82 -15.64
C ALA A 99 -17.07 -18.72 -16.37
N GLU A 100 -17.01 -17.49 -15.87
CA GLU A 100 -17.59 -16.31 -16.53
C GLU A 100 -16.70 -15.78 -17.69
N GLY A 101 -15.58 -16.43 -17.97
CA GLY A 101 -14.66 -16.05 -19.06
C GLY A 101 -13.70 -14.91 -18.73
N LEU A 102 -13.55 -14.52 -17.46
CA LEU A 102 -12.64 -13.46 -17.05
C LEU A 102 -11.20 -14.02 -16.95
N ALA A 103 -10.23 -13.26 -17.45
CA ALA A 103 -8.82 -13.61 -17.39
C ALA A 103 -8.27 -13.27 -15.99
N VAL A 104 -8.39 -14.22 -15.08
CA VAL A 104 -8.01 -14.07 -13.66
C VAL A 104 -7.12 -15.22 -13.18
N GLU A 105 -6.27 -14.90 -12.21
CA GLU A 105 -5.40 -15.85 -11.54
C GLU A 105 -5.27 -15.54 -10.05
N ALA A 106 -4.87 -16.52 -9.24
CA ALA A 106 -4.52 -16.26 -7.85
C ALA A 106 -3.27 -15.36 -7.78
N THR A 107 -3.27 -14.39 -6.88
CA THR A 107 -2.06 -13.59 -6.64
C THR A 107 -0.96 -14.47 -6.00
N PRO A 108 0.34 -14.21 -6.27
CA PRO A 108 1.42 -15.08 -5.85
C PRO A 108 1.61 -15.17 -4.33
N TYR A 109 1.27 -14.13 -3.58
CA TYR A 109 1.61 -14.04 -2.16
C TYR A 109 0.38 -14.06 -1.25
N SER A 110 -0.67 -13.28 -1.59
CA SER A 110 -1.85 -13.22 -0.73
C SER A 110 -2.74 -14.45 -0.90
N PRO A 111 -3.08 -15.17 0.20
CA PRO A 111 -4.01 -16.30 0.12
C PRO A 111 -5.45 -15.88 -0.21
N TRP A 112 -5.72 -14.57 -0.23
CA TRP A 112 -7.05 -14.00 -0.49
C TRP A 112 -7.14 -13.27 -1.82
N GLY A 113 -6.00 -13.11 -2.50
CA GLY A 113 -5.87 -12.26 -3.66
C GLY A 113 -6.23 -12.97 -4.97
N ILE A 114 -6.88 -12.23 -5.84
CA ILE A 114 -7.10 -12.59 -7.25
C ILE A 114 -6.64 -11.40 -8.10
N ARG A 115 -5.84 -11.67 -9.14
CA ARG A 115 -5.34 -10.70 -10.11
C ARG A 115 -6.10 -10.81 -11.42
N PHE A 116 -6.56 -9.70 -11.93
CA PHE A 116 -7.12 -9.58 -13.27
C PHE A 116 -6.00 -9.22 -14.25
N ARG A 117 -5.93 -9.91 -15.38
CA ARG A 117 -5.01 -9.57 -16.48
C ARG A 117 -5.47 -8.34 -17.26
N ASP A 118 -6.78 -8.13 -17.30
CA ASP A 118 -7.43 -6.98 -17.88
C ASP A 118 -8.00 -6.06 -16.78
N HIS A 119 -8.54 -4.90 -17.17
CA HIS A 119 -9.18 -3.96 -16.24
C HIS A 119 -10.70 -3.88 -16.49
N PRO A 120 -11.49 -4.94 -16.19
CA PRO A 120 -12.94 -4.91 -16.34
C PRO A 120 -13.57 -3.93 -15.33
N ALA A 121 -14.81 -3.52 -15.60
CA ALA A 121 -15.58 -2.66 -14.69
C ALA A 121 -16.06 -3.46 -13.44
N ILE A 122 -15.12 -3.94 -12.63
CA ILE A 122 -15.39 -4.84 -11.49
C ILE A 122 -16.37 -4.25 -10.47
N ASN A 123 -16.48 -2.92 -10.39
CA ASN A 123 -17.42 -2.22 -9.51
C ASN A 123 -18.90 -2.46 -9.84
N ARG A 124 -19.20 -3.04 -11.01
CA ARG A 124 -20.55 -3.47 -11.43
C ARG A 124 -20.76 -4.97 -11.30
N HIS A 125 -19.73 -5.72 -10.97
CA HIS A 125 -19.79 -7.17 -10.86
C HIS A 125 -20.61 -7.60 -9.63
N PRO A 126 -21.47 -8.63 -9.70
CA PRO A 126 -22.28 -9.09 -8.56
C PRO A 126 -21.49 -9.38 -7.31
N LEU A 127 -20.34 -10.07 -7.41
CA LEU A 127 -19.44 -10.36 -6.29
C LEU A 127 -18.82 -9.11 -5.63
N PHE A 128 -18.71 -7.99 -6.36
CA PHE A 128 -18.30 -6.73 -5.77
C PHE A 128 -19.47 -6.03 -5.07
N LEU A 129 -20.63 -6.05 -5.70
CA LEU A 129 -21.83 -5.40 -5.18
C LEU A 129 -22.34 -6.06 -3.89
N ASP A 130 -22.22 -7.39 -3.79
CA ASP A 130 -22.58 -8.13 -2.57
C ASP A 130 -21.49 -8.13 -1.50
N GLY A 131 -20.29 -7.61 -1.80
CA GLY A 131 -19.16 -7.52 -0.86
C GLY A 131 -18.36 -8.81 -0.69
N SER A 132 -18.47 -9.75 -1.60
CA SER A 132 -17.58 -10.93 -1.69
C SER A 132 -16.18 -10.55 -2.20
N LEU A 133 -16.09 -9.44 -2.98
CA LEU A 133 -14.83 -8.89 -3.48
C LEU A 133 -14.63 -7.43 -3.05
N GLU A 134 -13.37 -7.08 -2.81
CA GLU A 134 -12.90 -5.72 -2.60
C GLU A 134 -11.66 -5.45 -3.47
N VAL A 135 -11.63 -4.30 -4.16
CA VAL A 135 -10.42 -3.89 -4.88
C VAL A 135 -9.36 -3.50 -3.87
N GLN A 136 -8.25 -4.22 -3.87
CA GLN A 136 -7.13 -4.00 -2.96
C GLN A 136 -5.86 -4.61 -3.53
N ASP A 137 -4.79 -3.80 -3.63
CA ASP A 137 -3.45 -4.27 -4.02
C ASP A 137 -2.99 -5.44 -3.12
N GLU A 138 -2.31 -6.42 -3.70
CA GLU A 138 -1.85 -7.62 -2.99
C GLU A 138 -0.96 -7.27 -1.80
N GLY A 139 -0.04 -6.31 -1.94
CA GLY A 139 0.83 -5.88 -0.84
C GLY A 139 0.01 -5.32 0.32
N SER A 140 -1.03 -4.52 0.03
CA SER A 140 -1.95 -4.01 1.06
C SER A 140 -2.72 -5.12 1.78
N GLN A 141 -3.02 -6.24 1.11
CA GLN A 141 -3.62 -7.43 1.74
C GLN A 141 -2.66 -8.08 2.73
N LEU A 142 -1.37 -8.20 2.36
CA LEU A 142 -0.33 -8.75 3.22
C LEU A 142 -0.14 -7.92 4.50
N LEU A 143 -0.20 -6.57 4.40
CA LEU A 143 -0.13 -5.71 5.58
C LEU A 143 -1.21 -6.05 6.62
N ALA A 144 -2.45 -6.24 6.18
CA ALA A 144 -3.54 -6.63 7.08
C ALA A 144 -3.31 -8.03 7.69
N MET A 145 -2.78 -8.96 6.90
CA MET A 145 -2.50 -10.33 7.33
C MET A 145 -1.40 -10.39 8.40
N LEU A 146 -0.34 -9.57 8.28
CA LEU A 146 0.75 -9.51 9.27
C LEU A 146 0.25 -9.15 10.67
N LEU A 147 -0.88 -8.44 10.80
CA LEU A 147 -1.50 -8.19 12.09
C LEU A 147 -1.90 -9.51 12.80
N GLY A 148 -2.29 -10.52 12.04
CA GLY A 148 -2.66 -11.84 12.54
C GLY A 148 -3.85 -11.81 13.51
N ALA A 149 -4.83 -10.93 13.27
CA ALA A 149 -6.00 -10.75 14.12
C ALA A 149 -6.81 -12.06 14.26
N ARG A 150 -7.33 -12.33 15.46
CA ARG A 150 -8.02 -13.58 15.80
C ARG A 150 -9.44 -13.29 16.28
N ARG A 151 -10.24 -14.34 16.25
CA ARG A 151 -11.62 -14.32 16.79
C ARG A 151 -11.63 -13.86 18.25
N GLY A 152 -12.57 -12.98 18.59
CA GLY A 152 -12.80 -12.52 19.95
C GLY A 152 -11.85 -11.43 20.46
N GLU A 153 -10.78 -11.10 19.74
CA GLU A 153 -9.80 -10.09 20.13
C GLU A 153 -10.39 -8.66 20.07
N MET A 154 -9.73 -7.75 20.78
CA MET A 154 -9.91 -6.31 20.66
C MET A 154 -8.78 -5.73 19.80
N VAL A 155 -9.14 -5.21 18.64
CA VAL A 155 -8.19 -4.78 17.60
C VAL A 155 -8.47 -3.34 17.20
N CYS A 156 -7.43 -2.61 16.78
CA CYS A 156 -7.57 -1.28 16.19
C CYS A 156 -6.83 -1.18 14.85
N ASP A 157 -7.52 -0.65 13.85
CA ASP A 157 -6.94 -0.04 12.65
C ASP A 157 -6.88 1.47 12.91
N PHE A 158 -5.68 1.99 13.19
CA PHE A 158 -5.50 3.34 13.73
C PHE A 158 -5.60 4.43 12.67
N CYS A 159 -5.36 4.10 11.40
CA CYS A 159 -5.47 5.00 10.25
C CYS A 159 -6.32 4.33 9.16
N ALA A 160 -7.58 4.03 9.49
CA ALA A 160 -8.44 3.14 8.72
C ALA A 160 -8.75 3.60 7.29
N GLY A 161 -8.72 4.90 7.03
CA GLY A 161 -9.05 5.47 5.74
C GLY A 161 -10.43 5.04 5.25
N ALA A 162 -10.50 4.53 4.03
CA ALA A 162 -11.72 3.98 3.43
C ALA A 162 -11.97 2.50 3.83
N GLY A 163 -11.20 1.95 4.76
CA GLY A 163 -11.46 0.66 5.39
C GLY A 163 -10.96 -0.58 4.64
N GLY A 164 -10.06 -0.44 3.67
CA GLY A 164 -9.56 -1.61 2.93
C GLY A 164 -8.94 -2.67 3.83
N LYS A 165 -8.02 -2.27 4.72
CA LYS A 165 -7.38 -3.14 5.71
C LYS A 165 -8.32 -3.49 6.86
N THR A 166 -9.15 -2.54 7.32
CA THR A 166 -10.20 -2.77 8.32
C THR A 166 -11.10 -3.96 7.95
N LEU A 167 -11.60 -4.00 6.71
CA LEU A 167 -12.48 -5.08 6.25
C LEU A 167 -11.73 -6.43 6.15
N ALA A 168 -10.45 -6.43 5.79
CA ALA A 168 -9.63 -7.63 5.81
C ALA A 168 -9.47 -8.16 7.24
N ILE A 169 -9.14 -7.30 8.20
CA ILE A 169 -8.99 -7.62 9.61
C ILE A 169 -10.32 -8.16 10.19
N GLY A 170 -11.44 -7.48 9.91
CA GLY A 170 -12.76 -7.93 10.36
C GLY A 170 -13.14 -9.32 9.87
N ALA A 171 -12.78 -9.64 8.61
CA ALA A 171 -12.96 -10.98 8.04
C ALA A 171 -12.06 -12.03 8.71
N MET A 172 -10.78 -11.72 9.00
CA MET A 172 -9.88 -12.58 9.77
C MET A 172 -10.43 -12.89 11.16
N MET A 173 -11.04 -11.92 11.80
CA MET A 173 -11.71 -12.08 13.10
C MET A 173 -13.03 -12.85 13.01
N ALA A 174 -13.43 -13.30 11.81
CA ALA A 174 -14.72 -13.96 11.54
C ALA A 174 -15.91 -13.16 12.10
N SER A 175 -15.87 -11.83 11.96
CA SER A 175 -16.91 -10.90 12.45
C SER A 175 -17.17 -10.98 13.96
N THR A 176 -16.17 -11.36 14.76
CA THR A 176 -16.27 -11.48 16.23
C THR A 176 -15.30 -10.53 16.93
N GLY A 177 -15.43 -10.36 18.25
CA GLY A 177 -14.62 -9.41 19.01
C GLY A 177 -14.98 -7.96 18.71
N ARG A 178 -13.99 -7.05 18.78
CA ARG A 178 -14.18 -5.63 18.49
C ARG A 178 -13.03 -5.08 17.64
N LEU A 179 -13.35 -4.48 16.52
CA LEU A 179 -12.41 -3.80 15.63
C LEU A 179 -12.72 -2.31 15.58
N TYR A 180 -11.91 -1.51 16.25
CA TYR A 180 -11.98 -0.06 16.15
C TYR A 180 -11.30 0.40 14.85
N ALA A 181 -11.99 1.23 14.07
CA ALA A 181 -11.47 1.83 12.84
C ALA A 181 -11.40 3.34 13.03
N PHE A 182 -10.21 3.84 13.40
CA PHE A 182 -9.97 5.26 13.65
C PHE A 182 -9.45 5.97 12.41
N ASP A 183 -9.93 7.18 12.16
CA ASP A 183 -9.36 8.09 11.17
C ASP A 183 -9.68 9.54 11.57
N VAL A 184 -8.82 10.47 11.19
CA VAL A 184 -9.02 11.92 11.34
C VAL A 184 -9.75 12.55 10.16
N ALA A 185 -9.87 11.82 9.04
CA ALA A 185 -10.48 12.30 7.80
C ALA A 185 -11.91 11.77 7.65
N GLU A 186 -12.90 12.63 7.98
CA GLU A 186 -14.32 12.28 7.92
C GLU A 186 -14.75 11.72 6.56
N LYS A 187 -14.30 12.34 5.45
CA LYS A 187 -14.62 11.88 4.09
C LYS A 187 -14.11 10.47 3.81
N ARG A 188 -12.91 10.13 4.31
CA ARG A 188 -12.35 8.78 4.16
C ARG A 188 -13.17 7.77 4.94
N LEU A 189 -13.49 8.09 6.19
CA LEU A 189 -14.27 7.22 7.07
C LEU A 189 -15.72 7.05 6.56
N ALA A 190 -16.30 8.08 5.94
CA ALA A 190 -17.61 7.98 5.29
C ALA A 190 -17.63 6.95 4.16
N ASN A 191 -16.52 6.80 3.41
CA ASN A 191 -16.38 5.79 2.36
C ASN A 191 -16.31 4.34 2.90
N LEU A 192 -16.00 4.15 4.17
CA LEU A 192 -16.05 2.84 4.82
C LEU A 192 -17.49 2.35 5.01
N LYS A 193 -18.46 3.22 5.29
CA LYS A 193 -19.84 2.83 5.61
C LYS A 193 -20.49 1.92 4.56
N PRO A 194 -20.56 2.28 3.25
CA PRO A 194 -21.17 1.42 2.24
C PRO A 194 -20.38 0.11 2.04
N ARG A 195 -19.08 0.13 2.18
CA ARG A 195 -18.23 -1.06 2.09
C ARG A 195 -18.47 -2.01 3.27
N LEU A 196 -18.59 -1.47 4.47
CA LEU A 196 -18.91 -2.24 5.67
C LEU A 196 -20.31 -2.87 5.55
N ALA A 197 -21.30 -2.10 5.10
CA ALA A 197 -22.66 -2.61 4.92
C ALA A 197 -22.72 -3.83 3.99
N ARG A 198 -22.03 -3.79 2.83
CA ARG A 198 -22.02 -4.92 1.89
C ARG A 198 -21.12 -6.08 2.36
N SER A 199 -20.13 -5.82 3.21
CA SER A 199 -19.18 -6.86 3.66
C SER A 199 -19.81 -7.93 4.55
N GLY A 200 -20.93 -7.64 5.22
CA GLY A 200 -21.57 -8.52 6.20
C GLY A 200 -20.89 -8.55 7.58
N LEU A 201 -19.87 -7.71 7.80
CA LEU A 201 -19.16 -7.66 9.08
C LEU A 201 -19.93 -6.80 10.10
N SER A 202 -20.05 -7.31 11.33
CA SER A 202 -20.77 -6.65 12.44
C SER A 202 -19.85 -6.18 13.57
N ASN A 203 -18.56 -6.52 13.54
CA ASN A 203 -17.61 -6.26 14.61
C ASN A 203 -16.79 -4.96 14.43
N VAL A 204 -17.01 -4.22 13.35
CA VAL A 204 -16.27 -2.99 13.01
C VAL A 204 -16.95 -1.76 13.57
N MET A 205 -16.17 -0.92 14.25
CA MET A 205 -16.61 0.32 14.88
C MET A 205 -15.87 1.53 14.30
N PRO A 206 -16.35 2.14 13.21
CA PRO A 206 -15.75 3.36 12.67
C PRO A 206 -15.91 4.53 13.64
N GLN A 207 -14.81 5.23 13.91
CA GLN A 207 -14.81 6.39 14.81
C GLN A 207 -13.92 7.51 14.27
N LEU A 208 -14.50 8.66 14.03
CA LEU A 208 -13.75 9.88 13.74
C LEU A 208 -13.06 10.35 15.03
N ILE A 209 -11.75 10.56 14.95
CA ILE A 209 -10.94 11.09 16.04
C ILE A 209 -10.33 12.44 15.63
N ALA A 210 -10.10 13.32 16.59
CA ALA A 210 -9.52 14.64 16.32
C ALA A 210 -7.99 14.54 16.05
N SER A 211 -7.32 13.63 16.76
CA SER A 211 -5.88 13.34 16.62
C SER A 211 -5.56 12.01 17.32
N GLU A 212 -4.29 11.61 17.29
CA GLU A 212 -3.76 10.47 18.05
C GLU A 212 -3.91 10.66 19.58
N ASN A 213 -4.15 11.89 20.05
CA ASN A 213 -4.35 12.23 21.45
C ASN A 213 -5.82 12.31 21.88
N ASP A 214 -6.77 11.96 21.00
CA ASP A 214 -8.21 11.98 21.30
C ASP A 214 -8.55 11.14 22.54
N THR A 215 -9.55 11.59 23.30
CA THR A 215 -10.01 10.89 24.50
C THR A 215 -10.52 9.48 24.22
N ARG A 216 -11.09 9.24 23.03
CA ARG A 216 -11.54 7.92 22.60
C ARG A 216 -10.36 6.95 22.45
N VAL A 217 -9.24 7.43 21.93
CA VAL A 217 -7.98 6.69 21.84
C VAL A 217 -7.46 6.39 23.24
N LYS A 218 -7.32 7.41 24.10
CA LYS A 218 -6.80 7.28 25.47
C LYS A 218 -7.56 6.27 26.33
N ARG A 219 -8.89 6.15 26.15
CA ARG A 219 -9.74 5.20 26.86
C ARG A 219 -9.41 3.72 26.57
N LEU A 220 -8.69 3.44 25.48
CA LEU A 220 -8.29 2.10 25.08
C LEU A 220 -6.86 1.74 25.53
N ALA A 221 -6.18 2.59 26.28
CA ALA A 221 -4.82 2.34 26.75
C ALA A 221 -4.73 0.99 27.52
N GLY A 222 -3.81 0.14 27.10
CA GLY A 222 -3.55 -1.17 27.68
C GLY A 222 -4.66 -2.22 27.47
N LYS A 223 -5.59 -2.01 26.54
CA LYS A 223 -6.77 -2.87 26.35
C LYS A 223 -6.77 -3.69 25.07
N LEU A 224 -5.95 -3.35 24.10
CA LEU A 224 -5.99 -3.95 22.77
C LEU A 224 -5.00 -5.13 22.65
N ASP A 225 -5.44 -6.16 21.96
CA ASP A 225 -4.61 -7.31 21.62
C ASP A 225 -3.71 -6.99 20.42
N ARG A 226 -4.24 -6.21 19.46
CA ARG A 226 -3.50 -5.86 18.24
C ARG A 226 -3.84 -4.46 17.75
N VAL A 227 -2.85 -3.79 17.16
CA VAL A 227 -3.01 -2.48 16.51
C VAL A 227 -2.29 -2.47 15.18
N LEU A 228 -2.98 -2.06 14.12
CA LEU A 228 -2.39 -1.71 12.84
C LEU A 228 -2.27 -0.18 12.75
N VAL A 229 -1.11 0.29 12.36
CA VAL A 229 -0.84 1.69 11.98
C VAL A 229 -0.43 1.70 10.51
N ASP A 230 -1.40 1.85 9.62
CA ASP A 230 -1.15 2.14 8.20
C ASP A 230 -0.96 3.65 8.08
N ALA A 231 0.26 4.11 8.35
CA ALA A 231 0.54 5.51 8.65
C ALA A 231 0.37 6.43 7.42
N PRO A 232 -0.10 7.67 7.63
CA PRO A 232 -0.02 8.68 6.58
C PRO A 232 1.45 8.90 6.19
N CYS A 233 1.75 8.81 4.89
CA CYS A 233 3.10 8.85 4.37
C CYS A 233 3.16 9.57 3.02
N SER A 234 4.37 9.72 2.46
CA SER A 234 4.60 10.33 1.15
C SER A 234 3.84 9.64 0.00
N GLY A 235 3.56 8.35 0.13
CA GLY A 235 2.86 7.57 -0.88
C GLY A 235 3.72 7.22 -2.11
N LEU A 236 5.03 7.44 -2.06
CA LEU A 236 5.93 7.25 -3.21
C LEU A 236 5.95 5.81 -3.74
N GLY A 237 5.57 4.83 -2.94
CA GLY A 237 5.42 3.45 -3.39
C GLY A 237 4.22 3.21 -4.31
N THR A 238 3.28 4.17 -4.41
CA THR A 238 2.06 4.07 -5.20
C THR A 238 2.06 4.95 -6.46
N LEU A 239 3.23 5.43 -6.90
CA LEU A 239 3.34 6.35 -8.04
C LEU A 239 2.72 5.80 -9.33
N ARG A 240 2.73 4.49 -9.54
CA ARG A 240 2.07 3.88 -10.71
C ARG A 240 0.53 4.05 -10.71
N ARG A 241 -0.08 4.40 -9.56
CA ARG A 241 -1.52 4.75 -9.42
C ARG A 241 -1.74 6.24 -9.30
N ASN A 242 -0.78 6.95 -8.71
CA ASN A 242 -0.85 8.38 -8.39
C ASN A 242 0.45 9.07 -8.82
N PRO A 243 0.76 9.18 -10.13
CA PRO A 243 2.06 9.66 -10.63
C PRO A 243 2.37 11.11 -10.27
N ASP A 244 1.36 11.90 -9.93
CA ASP A 244 1.50 13.29 -9.52
C ASP A 244 2.00 13.47 -8.07
N LEU A 245 1.97 12.43 -7.24
CA LEU A 245 2.49 12.49 -5.87
C LEU A 245 3.96 12.91 -5.83
N LYS A 246 4.79 12.47 -6.77
CA LYS A 246 6.21 12.84 -6.83
C LYS A 246 6.44 14.35 -6.95
N PHE A 247 5.46 15.12 -7.46
CA PHE A 247 5.52 16.59 -7.58
C PHE A 247 4.82 17.30 -6.42
N ARG A 248 4.04 16.58 -5.61
CA ARG A 248 3.37 17.13 -4.41
C ARG A 248 4.19 16.97 -3.15
N GLN A 249 5.18 16.07 -3.18
CA GLN A 249 6.06 15.82 -2.05
C GLN A 249 7.34 16.65 -2.16
N SER A 250 7.90 16.96 -1.00
CA SER A 250 9.22 17.59 -0.85
C SER A 250 9.93 17.02 0.38
N PRO A 251 11.24 17.24 0.54
CA PRO A 251 11.95 16.86 1.76
C PRO A 251 11.29 17.39 3.04
N GLU A 252 10.79 18.64 3.01
CA GLU A 252 10.12 19.29 4.15
C GLU A 252 8.79 18.58 4.48
N SER A 253 7.97 18.28 3.46
CA SER A 253 6.70 17.56 3.67
C SER A 253 6.92 16.16 4.24
N VAL A 254 8.00 15.49 3.84
CA VAL A 254 8.38 14.19 4.39
C VAL A 254 8.84 14.32 5.84
N ALA A 255 9.62 15.35 6.17
CA ALA A 255 10.04 15.61 7.55
C ALA A 255 8.83 15.86 8.49
N GLU A 256 7.80 16.57 8.02
CA GLU A 256 6.55 16.74 8.77
C GLU A 256 5.81 15.40 8.94
N LEU A 257 5.77 14.57 7.88
CA LEU A 257 5.14 13.26 7.93
C LEU A 257 5.84 12.33 8.92
N THR A 258 7.17 12.30 8.97
CA THR A 258 7.92 11.45 9.92
C THR A 258 7.64 11.81 11.37
N GLN A 259 7.51 13.10 11.70
CA GLN A 259 7.12 13.54 13.05
C GLN A 259 5.71 13.03 13.40
N LYS A 260 4.77 13.14 12.47
CA LYS A 260 3.40 12.68 12.65
C LYS A 260 3.32 11.15 12.77
N GLN A 261 4.07 10.43 11.96
CA GLN A 261 4.16 8.97 12.01
C GLN A 261 4.68 8.50 13.37
N ALA A 262 5.75 9.11 13.87
CA ALA A 262 6.31 8.80 15.19
C ALA A 262 5.30 9.09 16.32
N ALA A 263 4.55 10.20 16.26
CA ALA A 263 3.52 10.53 17.25
C ALA A 263 2.37 9.52 17.23
N ILE A 264 1.87 9.17 16.04
CA ILE A 264 0.81 8.17 15.86
C ILE A 264 1.26 6.80 16.38
N LEU A 265 2.47 6.37 16.02
CA LEU A 265 2.99 5.06 16.41
C LEU A 265 3.13 4.94 17.93
N ARG A 266 3.66 5.98 18.61
CA ARG A 266 3.73 6.04 20.08
C ARG A 266 2.35 6.00 20.74
N ALA A 267 1.37 6.70 20.17
CA ALA A 267 0.01 6.67 20.69
C ALA A 267 -0.64 5.30 20.54
N ALA A 268 -0.46 4.65 19.38
CA ALA A 268 -0.93 3.30 19.09
C ALA A 268 -0.29 2.25 20.00
N ALA A 269 1.02 2.35 20.26
CA ALA A 269 1.78 1.47 21.16
C ALA A 269 1.21 1.45 22.58
N LYS A 270 0.68 2.58 23.08
CA LYS A 270 0.06 2.69 24.41
C LYS A 270 -1.24 1.90 24.52
N LEU A 271 -1.91 1.60 23.43
CA LEU A 271 -3.19 0.87 23.42
C LEU A 271 -3.02 -0.61 23.72
N LEU A 272 -1.85 -1.17 23.47
CA LEU A 272 -1.59 -2.59 23.56
C LEU A 272 -1.47 -3.09 25.00
N LYS A 273 -2.05 -4.25 25.23
CA LYS A 273 -1.73 -5.10 26.38
C LYS A 273 -0.27 -5.56 26.33
N PRO A 274 0.34 -5.97 27.46
CA PRO A 274 1.58 -6.76 27.41
C PRO A 274 1.42 -7.99 26.51
N GLY A 275 2.41 -8.28 25.68
CA GLY A 275 2.36 -9.32 24.65
C GLY A 275 1.52 -8.99 23.41
N GLY A 276 0.89 -7.82 23.37
CA GLY A 276 0.09 -7.36 22.22
C GLY A 276 0.96 -7.06 20.99
N ARG A 277 0.37 -7.22 19.80
CA ARG A 277 1.05 -7.03 18.51
C ARG A 277 0.74 -5.67 17.89
N LEU A 278 1.79 -4.99 17.44
CA LEU A 278 1.74 -3.74 16.68
C LEU A 278 2.28 -3.98 15.28
N VAL A 279 1.54 -3.58 14.25
CA VAL A 279 2.06 -3.51 12.88
C VAL A 279 2.12 -2.06 12.49
N TYR A 280 3.32 -1.60 12.14
CA TYR A 280 3.54 -0.31 11.49
C TYR A 280 3.71 -0.55 10.01
N ALA A 281 3.01 0.22 9.19
CA ALA A 281 3.06 0.09 7.74
C ALA A 281 2.98 1.44 7.03
N THR A 282 3.57 1.53 5.85
CA THR A 282 3.49 2.67 4.94
C THR A 282 3.44 2.19 3.49
N CYS A 283 3.02 3.07 2.58
CA CYS A 283 3.27 2.94 1.14
C CYS A 283 4.38 3.90 0.69
N SER A 284 5.41 4.10 1.51
CA SER A 284 6.60 4.90 1.21
C SER A 284 7.77 4.01 0.77
N LEU A 285 8.65 4.60 -0.04
CA LEU A 285 9.94 4.02 -0.43
C LEU A 285 11.10 4.49 0.46
N LEU A 286 10.86 5.45 1.35
CA LEU A 286 11.90 6.17 2.08
C LEU A 286 12.17 5.53 3.44
N ALA A 287 13.44 5.23 3.72
CA ALA A 287 13.86 4.64 5.00
C ALA A 287 13.52 5.52 6.21
N GLU A 288 13.50 6.83 6.04
CA GLU A 288 13.14 7.79 7.10
C GLU A 288 11.66 7.70 7.53
N GLU A 289 10.75 7.28 6.62
CA GLU A 289 9.34 7.01 6.94
C GLU A 289 9.10 5.56 7.39
N ASN A 290 10.06 4.69 7.19
CA ASN A 290 9.99 3.24 7.36
C ASN A 290 10.81 2.77 8.56
N GLU A 291 12.02 2.27 8.30
CA GLU A 291 12.89 1.67 9.32
C GLU A 291 13.23 2.66 10.44
N ALA A 292 13.50 3.93 10.10
CA ALA A 292 13.88 4.92 11.09
C ALA A 292 12.77 5.16 12.14
N ILE A 293 11.49 5.14 11.73
CA ILE A 293 10.34 5.28 12.64
C ILE A 293 10.24 4.07 13.57
N VAL A 294 10.43 2.87 13.03
CA VAL A 294 10.38 1.62 13.82
C VAL A 294 11.52 1.55 14.83
N GLU A 295 12.74 1.84 14.40
CA GLU A 295 13.92 1.80 15.27
C GLU A 295 13.85 2.87 16.37
N ALA A 296 13.29 4.05 16.08
CA ALA A 296 13.07 5.07 17.10
C ALA A 296 12.13 4.57 18.21
N LEU A 297 11.04 3.87 17.88
CA LEU A 297 10.16 3.28 18.90
C LEU A 297 10.85 2.15 19.67
N ARG A 298 11.63 1.31 18.99
CA ARG A 298 12.37 0.22 19.63
C ARG A 298 13.44 0.75 20.61
N ALA A 299 14.10 1.83 20.25
CA ALA A 299 15.11 2.48 21.12
C ALA A 299 14.48 3.06 22.40
N GLU A 300 13.19 3.42 22.41
CA GLU A 300 12.46 3.82 23.61
C GLU A 300 12.25 2.63 24.58
N GLY A 301 12.41 1.40 24.09
CA GLY A 301 12.25 0.17 24.86
C GLY A 301 10.80 -0.36 24.89
N GLY A 302 10.65 -1.57 25.42
CA GLY A 302 9.33 -2.21 25.60
C GLY A 302 8.74 -2.86 24.35
N PHE A 303 9.45 -2.89 23.22
CA PHE A 303 9.03 -3.57 22.00
C PHE A 303 10.18 -4.37 21.39
N SER A 304 9.86 -5.60 20.98
CA SER A 304 10.74 -6.46 20.18
C SER A 304 10.20 -6.60 18.76
N LEU A 305 11.09 -6.69 17.78
CA LEU A 305 10.73 -7.02 16.41
C LEU A 305 10.34 -8.50 16.32
N LEU A 306 9.24 -8.79 15.64
CA LEU A 306 8.86 -10.15 15.26
C LEU A 306 9.19 -10.30 13.77
N PRO A 307 10.14 -11.18 13.39
CA PRO A 307 10.58 -11.31 12.00
C PRO A 307 9.43 -11.62 11.04
N VAL A 308 9.30 -10.81 10.00
CA VAL A 308 8.19 -10.95 9.03
C VAL A 308 8.34 -12.22 8.21
N ASN A 309 9.56 -12.63 7.84
CA ASN A 309 9.81 -13.88 7.12
C ASN A 309 9.29 -15.12 7.88
N GLU A 310 9.39 -15.15 9.21
CA GLU A 310 8.80 -16.23 10.04
C GLU A 310 7.27 -16.23 9.94
N LEU A 311 6.64 -15.07 9.97
CA LEU A 311 5.18 -14.95 9.84
C LEU A 311 4.70 -15.35 8.44
N LEU A 312 5.44 -14.98 7.41
CA LEU A 312 5.15 -15.37 6.03
C LEU A 312 5.28 -16.89 5.86
N ALA A 313 6.36 -17.48 6.38
CA ALA A 313 6.57 -18.93 6.35
C ALA A 313 5.47 -19.71 7.10
N GLN A 314 5.06 -19.25 8.30
CA GLN A 314 3.94 -19.84 9.06
C GLN A 314 2.64 -19.82 8.27
N ASN A 315 2.41 -18.81 7.44
CA ASN A 315 1.26 -18.68 6.56
C ASN A 315 1.46 -19.31 5.16
N LYS A 316 2.59 -20.03 4.95
CA LYS A 316 2.95 -20.68 3.67
C LYS A 316 3.02 -19.71 2.49
N ILE A 317 3.45 -18.49 2.74
CA ILE A 317 3.61 -17.46 1.71
C ILE A 317 5.04 -17.54 1.17
N PRO A 318 5.23 -17.75 -0.13
CA PRO A 318 6.54 -17.91 -0.77
C PRO A 318 7.20 -16.54 -1.00
N LEU A 319 7.44 -15.81 0.07
CA LEU A 319 8.02 -14.47 0.04
C LEU A 319 9.02 -14.33 1.18
N ASP A 320 10.23 -13.89 0.86
CA ASP A 320 11.27 -13.55 1.84
C ASP A 320 11.70 -12.10 1.61
N THR A 321 11.49 -11.28 2.61
CA THR A 321 11.91 -9.86 2.64
C THR A 321 12.75 -9.56 3.88
N GLY A 322 13.21 -10.58 4.60
CA GLY A 322 13.92 -10.47 5.87
C GLY A 322 12.99 -10.15 7.05
N ASP A 323 13.53 -9.45 8.04
CA ASP A 323 12.84 -9.18 9.30
C ASP A 323 11.67 -8.19 9.17
N MET A 324 11.65 -7.38 8.13
CA MET A 324 10.60 -6.40 7.82
C MET A 324 10.10 -6.61 6.40
N LEU A 325 8.81 -6.40 6.17
CA LEU A 325 8.24 -6.46 4.83
C LEU A 325 8.71 -5.27 4.00
N LYS A 326 9.30 -5.55 2.85
CA LYS A 326 9.67 -4.54 1.84
C LYS A 326 9.20 -5.02 0.48
N LEU A 327 8.15 -4.40 -0.03
CA LEU A 327 7.60 -4.72 -1.34
C LEU A 327 7.94 -3.62 -2.35
N SER A 328 8.21 -4.04 -3.56
CA SER A 328 8.58 -3.15 -4.66
C SER A 328 7.86 -3.57 -5.95
N PRO A 329 7.35 -2.62 -6.74
CA PRO A 329 6.76 -2.93 -8.05
C PRO A 329 7.73 -3.65 -8.99
N ALA A 330 9.03 -3.35 -8.89
CA ALA A 330 10.06 -3.95 -9.73
C ALA A 330 10.31 -5.43 -9.44
N VAL A 331 10.11 -5.86 -8.20
CA VAL A 331 10.44 -7.23 -7.76
C VAL A 331 9.18 -8.07 -7.54
N HIS A 332 8.15 -7.49 -6.95
CA HIS A 332 7.00 -8.23 -6.43
C HIS A 332 5.71 -8.01 -7.25
N ALA A 333 5.73 -7.10 -8.24
CA ALA A 333 4.55 -6.68 -9.01
C ALA A 333 3.39 -6.12 -8.15
N THR A 334 3.66 -5.76 -6.89
CA THR A 334 2.76 -5.03 -5.99
C THR A 334 3.06 -3.54 -6.01
N ASP A 335 2.28 -2.68 -5.36
CA ASP A 335 2.75 -1.34 -5.01
C ASP A 335 3.93 -1.43 -4.03
N GLY A 336 4.67 -0.35 -3.86
CA GLY A 336 5.72 -0.26 -2.86
C GLY A 336 5.11 -0.16 -1.47
N PHE A 337 5.44 -1.13 -0.60
CA PHE A 337 4.99 -1.15 0.79
C PHE A 337 6.14 -1.50 1.73
N PHE A 338 6.03 -0.97 2.91
CA PHE A 338 6.84 -1.35 4.05
C PHE A 338 5.94 -1.80 5.21
N ALA A 339 6.38 -2.81 5.98
CA ALA A 339 5.81 -3.08 7.29
C ALA A 339 6.81 -3.70 8.25
N ALA A 340 6.67 -3.35 9.53
CA ALA A 340 7.33 -4.00 10.64
C ALA A 340 6.29 -4.52 11.65
N VAL A 341 6.56 -5.68 12.20
CA VAL A 341 5.73 -6.30 13.23
C VAL A 341 6.46 -6.25 14.55
N LEU A 342 5.83 -5.64 15.55
CA LEU A 342 6.37 -5.45 16.88
C LEU A 342 5.51 -6.16 17.92
N VAL A 343 6.14 -6.67 18.96
CA VAL A 343 5.46 -7.27 20.12
C VAL A 343 5.83 -6.45 21.35
N LYS A 344 4.82 -6.02 22.09
CA LYS A 344 5.01 -5.34 23.37
C LYS A 344 5.54 -6.32 24.39
N ALA A 345 6.58 -5.94 25.14
CA ALA A 345 7.14 -6.77 26.22
C ALA A 345 6.04 -7.25 27.17
N ALA A 346 6.17 -8.48 27.64
CA ALA A 346 5.39 -8.98 28.77
C ALA A 346 5.73 -8.18 30.02
N ALA A 347 4.74 -7.95 30.89
CA ALA A 347 4.94 -7.23 32.16
C ALA A 347 5.77 -8.07 33.13
#